data_6bb86cc2c34340bc7e32645e636e4ab3
#
_entry.id   6bb86cc2c34340bc7e32645e636e4ab3
#
_cell.length_a   1.000
_cell.length_b   1.000
_cell.length_c   1.000
_cell.angle_alpha   90.00
_cell.angle_beta   90.00
_cell.angle_gamma   90.00
#
_symmetry.space_group_name_H-M   'P 1'
#
loop_
_entity.id
_entity.type
_entity.pdbx_description
1 polymer ?
#
loop_
_entity_poly.entity_id
_entity_poly.type
_entity_poly.pdbx_seq_one_letter_code
_entity_poly.pdbx_strand_id
1 'polypeptide(L)'
;LVDLVNLASIAYGYSIGGFDADKFEGDTLTLGVGKEGEPYEGIGRGMINIEGLPVYRDRMGGVGTPTSDHERTKMTLGTTHLVVLINGYDGDEQHVRENAEFILQLLSKYCKSSGGSYFIYQ
;
A
#
# COMPACT_ATOMS: atom_id res chain seq x y z
N LEU A 1 -2.91 -12.13 -4.55
CA LEU A 1 -2.08 -10.99 -4.13
C LEU A 1 -2.57 -10.36 -2.83
N VAL A 2 -3.86 -10.03 -2.75
CA VAL A 2 -4.43 -9.41 -1.54
C VAL A 2 -4.23 -10.30 -0.32
N ASP A 3 -4.44 -11.59 -0.45
CA ASP A 3 -4.28 -12.54 0.66
C ASP A 3 -2.83 -12.61 1.15
N LEU A 4 -1.85 -12.50 0.26
CA LEU A 4 -0.45 -12.50 0.62
C LEU A 4 -0.06 -11.23 1.39
N VAL A 5 -0.56 -10.07 0.97
CA VAL A 5 -0.35 -8.80 1.66
C VAL A 5 -0.98 -8.84 3.05
N ASN A 6 -2.18 -9.39 3.17
CA ASN A 6 -2.86 -9.55 4.46
C ASN A 6 -2.09 -10.48 5.39
N LEU A 7 -1.56 -11.59 4.87
CA LEU A 7 -0.74 -12.51 5.66
C LEU A 7 0.49 -11.82 6.22
N ALA A 8 1.19 -11.04 5.40
CA ALA A 8 2.36 -10.30 5.84
C ALA A 8 2.01 -9.25 6.90
N SER A 9 0.87 -8.57 6.75
CA SER A 9 0.38 -7.60 7.73
C SER A 9 0.14 -8.27 9.09
N ILE A 10 -0.52 -9.41 9.11
CA ILE A 10 -0.81 -10.15 10.34
C ILE A 10 0.49 -10.67 10.97
N ALA A 11 1.39 -11.25 10.17
CA ALA A 11 2.61 -11.87 10.66
C ALA A 11 3.57 -10.86 11.31
N TYR A 12 3.64 -9.63 10.80
CA TYR A 12 4.60 -8.62 11.27
C TYR A 12 3.97 -7.46 12.03
N GLY A 13 2.63 -7.37 12.03
CA GLY A 13 1.92 -6.35 12.81
C GLY A 13 1.96 -4.95 12.21
N TYR A 14 2.28 -4.80 10.93
CA TYR A 14 2.28 -3.51 10.25
C TYR A 14 1.05 -3.33 9.37
N SER A 15 0.62 -2.08 9.22
CA SER A 15 -0.34 -1.71 8.19
C SER A 15 0.36 -1.74 6.84
N ILE A 16 -0.18 -2.51 5.90
CA ILE A 16 0.42 -2.71 4.59
C ILE A 16 -0.64 -2.43 3.52
N GLY A 17 -0.31 -1.54 2.58
CA GLY A 17 -1.14 -1.27 1.41
C GLY A 17 -0.49 -1.83 0.16
N GLY A 18 -1.29 -2.44 -0.71
CA GLY A 18 -0.84 -2.92 -2.01
C GLY A 18 -1.62 -2.23 -3.13
N PHE A 19 -0.90 -1.79 -4.18
CA PHE A 19 -1.49 -0.98 -5.24
C PHE A 19 -1.02 -1.43 -6.61
N ASP A 20 -1.83 -1.14 -7.63
CA ASP A 20 -1.41 -1.27 -9.01
C ASP A 20 -0.64 -0.01 -9.42
N ALA A 21 0.67 -0.13 -9.60
CA ALA A 21 1.53 1.01 -9.89
C ALA A 21 1.17 1.70 -11.22
N ASP A 22 0.61 0.98 -12.17
CA ASP A 22 0.21 1.54 -13.47
C ASP A 22 -1.00 2.46 -13.35
N LYS A 23 -1.73 2.42 -12.24
CA LYS A 23 -2.91 3.26 -12.00
C LYS A 23 -2.58 4.55 -11.25
N PHE A 24 -1.35 4.73 -10.80
CA PHE A 24 -0.92 5.98 -10.17
C PHE A 24 -0.83 7.09 -11.22
N GLU A 25 -1.24 8.29 -10.83
CA GLU A 25 -1.04 9.48 -11.63
C GLU A 25 0.22 10.21 -11.17
N GLY A 26 1.14 10.44 -12.11
CA GLY A 26 2.45 11.01 -11.78
C GLY A 26 3.44 9.93 -11.35
N ASP A 27 4.61 10.35 -10.90
CA ASP A 27 5.74 9.48 -10.55
C ASP A 27 6.15 9.59 -9.08
N THR A 28 5.38 10.30 -8.27
CA THR A 28 5.70 10.57 -6.87
C THR A 28 4.48 10.29 -5.98
N LEU A 29 4.74 9.62 -4.85
CA LEU A 29 3.78 9.48 -3.76
C LEU A 29 4.21 10.34 -2.59
N THR A 30 3.27 11.07 -2.00
CA THR A 30 3.51 11.87 -0.80
C THR A 30 2.63 11.38 0.34
N LEU A 31 3.18 11.38 1.55
CA LEU A 31 2.44 11.07 2.76
C LEU A 31 2.00 12.38 3.41
N GLY A 32 0.72 12.49 3.70
CA GLY A 32 0.15 13.67 4.35
C GLY A 32 -0.99 13.27 5.27
N VAL A 33 -1.83 14.26 5.57
CA VAL A 33 -3.00 14.08 6.44
C VAL A 33 -4.26 14.38 5.66
N GLY A 34 -5.28 13.55 5.82
CA GLY A 34 -6.57 13.74 5.17
C GLY A 34 -7.22 15.05 5.59
N LYS A 35 -7.84 15.75 4.64
CA LYS A 35 -8.49 17.04 4.84
C LYS A 35 -10.00 16.85 4.98
N GLU A 36 -10.64 17.84 5.62
CA GLU A 36 -12.10 17.88 5.68
C GLU A 36 -12.68 17.93 4.27
N GLY A 37 -13.65 17.05 4.01
CA GLY A 37 -14.33 17.01 2.70
C GLY A 37 -13.47 16.47 1.55
N GLU A 38 -12.28 15.96 1.81
CA GLU A 38 -11.42 15.41 0.76
C GLU A 38 -12.09 14.18 0.13
N PRO A 39 -12.25 14.15 -1.23
CA PRO A 39 -12.88 13.02 -1.91
C PRO A 39 -12.03 11.74 -1.75
N TYR A 40 -12.65 10.67 -1.28
CA TYR A 40 -11.96 9.39 -1.16
C TYR A 40 -12.95 8.24 -1.23
N GLU A 41 -12.82 7.41 -2.27
CA GLU A 41 -13.65 6.22 -2.45
C GLU A 41 -12.87 4.97 -2.02
N GLY A 42 -13.23 4.42 -0.88
CA GLY A 42 -12.59 3.20 -0.36
C GLY A 42 -13.11 1.95 -1.07
N ILE A 43 -12.24 0.96 -1.25
CA ILE A 43 -12.60 -0.30 -1.89
C ILE A 43 -13.73 -0.99 -1.10
N GLY A 44 -14.87 -1.20 -1.77
CA GLY A 44 -16.03 -1.84 -1.17
C GLY A 44 -16.77 -1.03 -0.13
N ARG A 45 -16.41 0.24 0.08
CA ARG A 45 -17.01 1.11 1.11
C ARG A 45 -17.70 2.34 0.56
N GLY A 46 -17.49 2.68 -0.73
CA GLY A 46 -17.95 3.94 -1.30
C GLY A 46 -17.17 5.13 -0.73
N MET A 47 -17.80 6.31 -0.74
CA MET A 47 -17.15 7.54 -0.24
C MET A 47 -17.01 7.47 1.28
N ILE A 48 -15.81 7.70 1.78
CA ILE A 48 -15.50 7.69 3.21
C ILE A 48 -14.81 8.97 3.62
N ASN A 49 -14.93 9.31 4.92
CA ASN A 49 -14.28 10.48 5.51
C ASN A 49 -12.87 10.10 5.97
N ILE A 50 -11.85 10.74 5.38
CA ILE A 50 -10.44 10.50 5.72
C ILE A 50 -9.81 11.64 6.51
N GLU A 51 -10.62 12.62 6.98
CA GLU A 51 -10.11 13.75 7.76
C GLU A 51 -9.29 13.27 8.95
N GLY A 52 -8.08 13.81 9.07
CA GLY A 52 -7.16 13.49 10.17
C GLY A 52 -6.40 12.19 10.03
N LEU A 53 -6.67 11.37 9.02
CA LEU A 53 -5.96 10.13 8.79
C LEU A 53 -4.67 10.34 8.00
N PRO A 54 -3.60 9.57 8.26
CA PRO A 54 -2.46 9.52 7.35
C PRO A 54 -2.93 9.05 5.98
N VAL A 55 -2.51 9.71 4.92
CA VAL A 55 -2.92 9.36 3.57
C VAL A 55 -1.75 9.49 2.61
N TYR A 56 -1.56 8.46 1.77
CA TYR A 56 -0.64 8.53 0.64
C TYR A 56 -1.38 9.14 -0.55
N ARG A 57 -0.73 10.06 -1.24
CA ARG A 57 -1.31 10.75 -2.40
C ARG A 57 -0.38 10.65 -3.60
N ASP A 58 -0.98 10.43 -4.77
CA ASP A 58 -0.33 10.69 -6.05
C ASP A 58 -0.73 12.08 -6.55
N ARG A 59 -0.53 12.36 -7.84
CA ARG A 59 -0.87 13.67 -8.41
C ARG A 59 -2.38 13.98 -8.37
N MET A 60 -3.23 12.96 -8.42
CA MET A 60 -4.70 13.15 -8.43
C MET A 60 -5.30 13.26 -7.04
N GLY A 61 -4.67 12.68 -6.03
CA GLY A 61 -5.22 12.66 -4.68
C GLY A 61 -4.89 11.40 -3.92
N GLY A 62 -5.70 11.07 -2.91
CA GLY A 62 -5.46 9.93 -2.03
C GLY A 62 -5.48 8.58 -2.75
N VAL A 63 -4.58 7.70 -2.39
CA VAL A 63 -4.53 6.32 -2.89
C VAL A 63 -4.63 5.30 -1.76
N GLY A 64 -4.20 5.61 -0.56
CA GLY A 64 -4.25 4.69 0.57
C GLY A 64 -4.21 5.37 1.92
N THR A 65 -4.92 4.77 2.90
CA THR A 65 -4.88 5.11 4.32
C THR A 65 -4.57 3.84 5.11
N PRO A 66 -4.30 3.94 6.43
CA PRO A 66 -4.04 2.73 7.23
C PRO A 66 -5.16 1.70 7.23
N THR A 67 -6.40 2.11 6.99
CA THR A 67 -7.57 1.24 7.10
C THR A 67 -8.28 0.97 5.78
N SER A 68 -7.90 1.66 4.70
CA SER A 68 -8.58 1.50 3.40
C SER A 68 -7.73 2.01 2.25
N ASP A 69 -7.79 1.30 1.14
CA ASP A 69 -7.15 1.72 -0.10
C ASP A 69 -8.20 2.30 -1.05
N HIS A 70 -7.78 3.20 -1.94
CA HIS A 70 -8.69 3.85 -2.89
C HIS A 70 -9.04 2.90 -4.03
N GLU A 71 -10.31 2.93 -4.42
CA GLU A 71 -10.83 2.10 -5.53
C GLU A 71 -10.05 2.33 -6.83
N ARG A 72 -9.60 3.57 -7.08
CA ARG A 72 -8.94 3.96 -8.34
C ARG A 72 -7.62 3.25 -8.59
N THR A 73 -6.85 2.94 -7.54
CA THR A 73 -5.50 2.36 -7.65
C THR A 73 -5.43 0.92 -7.14
N LYS A 74 -6.57 0.26 -6.99
CA LYS A 74 -6.62 -1.09 -6.42
C LYS A 74 -5.94 -2.13 -7.32
N MET A 75 -5.39 -3.16 -6.68
CA MET A 75 -4.91 -4.35 -7.38
C MET A 75 -6.07 -5.11 -8.00
N THR A 76 -5.82 -5.67 -9.20
CA THR A 76 -6.77 -6.55 -9.90
C THR A 76 -6.04 -7.78 -10.43
N LEU A 77 -6.77 -8.71 -11.03
CA LEU A 77 -6.16 -9.89 -11.66
C LEU A 77 -5.23 -9.51 -12.82
N GLY A 78 -5.42 -8.33 -13.42
CA GLY A 78 -4.59 -7.84 -14.52
C GLY A 78 -3.38 -7.01 -14.07
N THR A 79 -3.16 -6.86 -12.76
CA THR A 79 -2.04 -6.06 -12.24
C THR A 79 -0.70 -6.73 -12.57
N THR A 80 0.18 -5.99 -13.26
CA THR A 80 1.52 -6.47 -13.64
C THR A 80 2.64 -5.73 -12.91
N HIS A 81 2.37 -4.54 -12.37
CA HIS A 81 3.33 -3.75 -11.59
C HIS A 81 2.73 -3.44 -10.23
N LEU A 82 3.26 -4.10 -9.20
CA LEU A 82 2.75 -4.00 -7.84
C LEU A 82 3.64 -3.08 -7.01
N VAL A 83 3.02 -2.13 -6.32
CA VAL A 83 3.68 -1.35 -5.26
C VAL A 83 3.06 -1.74 -3.93
N VAL A 84 3.89 -2.07 -2.95
CA VAL A 84 3.47 -2.39 -1.59
C VAL A 84 4.12 -1.39 -0.64
N LEU A 85 3.30 -0.73 0.16
CA LEU A 85 3.75 0.23 1.17
C LEU A 85 3.59 -0.37 2.56
N ILE A 86 4.70 -0.45 3.30
CA ILE A 86 4.73 -0.95 4.67
C ILE A 86 4.91 0.24 5.60
N ASN A 87 3.99 0.44 6.52
CA ASN A 87 4.01 1.55 7.45
C ASN A 87 4.66 1.10 8.77
N GLY A 88 5.96 1.33 8.91
CA GLY A 88 6.72 0.97 10.10
C GLY A 88 6.76 2.13 11.11
N TYR A 89 5.72 2.26 11.89
CA TYR A 89 5.59 3.36 12.85
C TYR A 89 6.39 3.16 14.13
N ASP A 90 6.91 1.97 14.38
CA ASP A 90 7.64 1.63 15.60
C ASP A 90 9.13 1.97 15.54
N GLY A 91 9.64 2.42 14.39
CA GLY A 91 11.05 2.76 14.22
C GLY A 91 11.99 1.56 14.11
N ASP A 92 11.48 0.34 14.08
CA ASP A 92 12.30 -0.87 13.97
C ASP A 92 12.58 -1.17 12.49
N GLU A 93 13.66 -0.60 11.98
CA GLU A 93 14.05 -0.77 10.57
C GLU A 93 14.31 -2.24 10.20
N GLN A 94 14.94 -3.00 11.09
CA GLN A 94 15.24 -4.41 10.82
C GLN A 94 13.96 -5.22 10.66
N HIS A 95 12.97 -5.00 11.51
CA HIS A 95 11.68 -5.69 11.43
C HIS A 95 10.93 -5.33 10.14
N VAL A 96 10.99 -4.05 9.72
CA VAL A 96 10.41 -3.63 8.43
C VAL A 96 11.11 -4.32 7.26
N ARG A 97 12.43 -4.42 7.29
CA ARG A 97 13.20 -5.12 6.26
C ARG A 97 12.82 -6.60 6.18
N GLU A 98 12.69 -7.26 7.30
CA GLU A 98 12.28 -8.68 7.36
C GLU A 98 10.89 -8.85 6.75
N ASN A 99 9.97 -7.94 7.04
CA ASN A 99 8.63 -7.97 6.45
C ASN A 99 8.68 -7.78 4.92
N ALA A 100 9.48 -6.83 4.43
CA ALA A 100 9.63 -6.62 3.00
C ALA A 100 10.20 -7.86 2.30
N GLU A 101 11.22 -8.48 2.87
CA GLU A 101 11.80 -9.72 2.34
C GLU A 101 10.81 -10.86 2.35
N PHE A 102 10.01 -10.99 3.40
CA PHE A 102 8.94 -11.99 3.49
C PHE A 102 7.92 -11.83 2.36
N ILE A 103 7.49 -10.59 2.09
CA ILE A 103 6.57 -10.30 0.99
C ILE A 103 7.17 -10.70 -0.36
N LEU A 104 8.44 -10.34 -0.61
CA LEU A 104 9.12 -10.71 -1.85
C LEU A 104 9.20 -12.22 -2.03
N GLN A 105 9.48 -12.96 -0.96
CA GLN A 105 9.50 -14.43 -0.99
C GLN A 105 8.13 -15.01 -1.33
N LEU A 106 7.06 -14.48 -0.72
CA LEU A 106 5.71 -14.93 -1.00
C LEU A 106 5.30 -14.66 -2.45
N LEU A 107 5.63 -13.49 -2.98
CA LEU A 107 5.32 -13.15 -4.36
C LEU A 107 6.07 -14.06 -5.34
N SER A 108 7.33 -14.33 -5.08
CA SER A 108 8.13 -15.24 -5.91
C SER A 108 7.56 -16.65 -5.89
N LYS A 109 7.16 -17.16 -4.71
CA LYS A 109 6.70 -18.53 -4.54
C LYS A 109 5.29 -18.77 -5.07
N TYR A 110 4.37 -17.84 -4.81
CA TYR A 110 2.94 -18.06 -5.08
C TYR A 110 2.40 -17.28 -6.27
N CYS A 111 3.04 -16.18 -6.65
CA CYS A 111 2.59 -15.33 -7.76
C CYS A 111 3.55 -15.35 -8.94
N LYS A 112 4.60 -16.18 -8.90
CA LYS A 112 5.60 -16.32 -9.95
C LYS A 112 6.24 -14.99 -10.35
N SER A 113 6.45 -14.11 -9.37
CA SER A 113 7.14 -12.84 -9.61
C SER A 113 8.57 -13.11 -10.09
N SER A 114 9.00 -12.42 -11.14
CA SER A 114 10.34 -12.59 -11.72
C SER A 114 11.40 -11.74 -11.03
N GLY A 115 11.02 -10.92 -10.05
CA GLY A 115 11.95 -10.07 -9.32
C GLY A 115 11.23 -9.02 -8.52
N GLY A 116 11.99 -8.23 -7.79
CA GLY A 116 11.46 -7.15 -7.00
C GLY A 116 12.56 -6.56 -6.13
N SER A 117 12.30 -5.38 -5.60
CA SER A 117 13.21 -4.71 -4.68
C SER A 117 12.40 -3.90 -3.69
N TYR A 118 13.06 -3.47 -2.61
CA TYR A 118 12.44 -2.60 -1.63
C TYR A 118 13.40 -1.49 -1.23
N PHE A 119 12.82 -0.38 -0.77
CA PHE A 119 13.55 0.79 -0.28
C PHE A 119 12.97 1.21 1.06
N ILE A 120 13.82 1.66 1.98
CA ILE A 120 13.41 2.17 3.28
C ILE A 120 13.50 3.70 3.24
N TYR A 121 12.40 4.38 3.57
CA TYR A 121 12.33 5.84 3.69
C TYR A 121 12.07 6.20 5.14
N GLN A 122 12.82 7.15 5.63
CA GLN A 122 12.71 7.63 7.02
C GLN A 122 12.19 9.06 7.08
#